data_5ad65ce17753be21cad209ed70b74e3e
#
_entry.id   5ad65ce17753be21cad209ed70b74e3e
#
_cell.length_a   1.000
_cell.length_b   1.000
_cell.length_c   1.000
_cell.angle_alpha   90.00
_cell.angle_beta   90.00
_cell.angle_gamma   90.00
#
_symmetry.space_group_name_H-M   'P 1'
#
loop_
_entity.id
_entity.type
_entity.pdbx_description
1 polymer ?
#
loop_
_entity_poly.entity_id
_entity_poly.type
_entity_poly.pdbx_seq_one_letter_code
_entity_poly.pdbx_strand_id
1 'polypeptide(L)'
;MRPSTFVAGLAAVAAPALAQNMSICDKYTTALLKENTGANQLTLLTLLVNTVVIGNYTQPNMNAVPGILAKGDYMGTEVNLLPYFNGGLASSNRGGSMGVSINFLDDGGAVPLTMNKPSNGTSSNQYKLMTHLYQYFGALLGCSATGFPSYQGFGSQAAVHRFMDLSAAEVGYFIQQVALAATSFGVSSDDVATVGKALNTIFNVRCAPPTTVIPAQGAQLQSICEDETCPLAPMATCAAYPPTMKPAKVNSTMAGSGSGSMANGTMGGAAATSSMPASYTGAAMKVGAGVAGLLGAAALVL
;
A
#
# COMPACT_ATOMS: atom_id res chain seq x y z
N MET A 1 35.89 -72.16 8.48
CA MET A 1 36.19 -70.75 8.31
C MET A 1 35.05 -70.11 7.49
N ARG A 2 34.21 -69.30 8.10
CA ARG A 2 33.11 -68.58 7.42
C ARG A 2 33.45 -67.10 7.42
N PRO A 3 33.41 -66.38 6.29
CA PRO A 3 33.63 -64.94 6.28
C PRO A 3 32.34 -64.19 6.70
N SER A 4 32.44 -63.32 7.72
CA SER A 4 31.39 -62.43 8.16
C SER A 4 31.37 -61.20 7.25
N THR A 5 30.26 -61.03 6.58
CA THR A 5 29.98 -59.85 5.76
C THR A 5 29.50 -58.71 6.66
N PHE A 6 30.25 -57.65 6.83
CA PHE A 6 29.83 -56.40 7.46
C PHE A 6 29.01 -55.60 6.46
N VAL A 7 27.73 -55.42 6.69
CA VAL A 7 26.88 -54.47 6.02
C VAL A 7 27.03 -53.12 6.74
N ALA A 8 27.77 -52.18 6.18
CA ALA A 8 27.82 -50.80 6.64
C ALA A 8 26.54 -50.08 6.20
N GLY A 9 25.62 -49.88 7.14
CA GLY A 9 24.45 -49.03 6.96
C GLY A 9 24.89 -47.57 6.86
N LEU A 10 24.72 -46.93 5.70
CA LEU A 10 24.79 -45.49 5.57
C LEU A 10 23.54 -44.90 6.25
N ALA A 11 23.70 -44.38 7.47
CA ALA A 11 22.71 -43.49 8.06
C ALA A 11 22.77 -42.15 7.31
N ALA A 12 21.82 -41.90 6.45
CA ALA A 12 21.60 -40.56 5.89
C ALA A 12 21.17 -39.64 7.05
N VAL A 13 22.11 -38.84 7.54
CA VAL A 13 21.81 -37.73 8.44
C VAL A 13 21.10 -36.69 7.59
N ALA A 14 19.77 -36.64 7.68
CA ALA A 14 19.00 -35.51 7.20
C ALA A 14 19.46 -34.28 8.01
N ALA A 15 20.29 -33.44 7.40
CA ALA A 15 20.58 -32.13 7.96
C ALA A 15 19.26 -31.40 8.16
N PRO A 16 18.98 -30.80 9.34
CA PRO A 16 17.85 -29.92 9.48
C PRO A 16 18.06 -28.79 8.49
N ALA A 17 17.18 -28.67 7.51
CA ALA A 17 17.11 -27.48 6.69
C ALA A 17 16.98 -26.32 7.66
N LEU A 18 18.01 -25.49 7.77
CA LEU A 18 17.93 -24.23 8.48
C LEU A 18 16.74 -23.51 7.86
N ALA A 19 15.66 -23.39 8.61
CA ALA A 19 14.57 -22.51 8.28
C ALA A 19 15.18 -21.09 8.29
N GLN A 20 15.72 -20.69 7.14
CA GLN A 20 16.06 -19.30 6.90
C GLN A 20 14.77 -18.56 7.17
N ASN A 21 14.80 -17.52 8.01
CA ASN A 21 13.66 -16.66 8.25
C ASN A 21 13.25 -16.03 6.92
N MET A 22 12.37 -16.73 6.20
CA MET A 22 11.82 -16.22 4.94
C MET A 22 11.04 -14.95 5.26
N SER A 23 11.26 -13.91 4.48
CA SER A 23 10.48 -12.69 4.59
C SER A 23 8.99 -12.97 4.33
N ILE A 24 8.12 -12.11 4.81
CA ILE A 24 6.67 -12.18 4.50
C ILE A 24 6.45 -12.20 2.98
N CYS A 25 7.20 -11.34 2.25
CA CYS A 25 7.14 -11.27 0.80
C CYS A 25 7.54 -12.60 0.14
N ASP A 26 8.66 -13.19 0.51
CA ASP A 26 9.15 -14.46 -0.06
C ASP A 26 8.17 -15.60 0.19
N LYS A 27 7.68 -15.70 1.44
CA LYS A 27 6.73 -16.72 1.86
C LYS A 27 5.46 -16.71 1.01
N TYR A 28 4.82 -15.54 0.89
CA TYR A 28 3.55 -15.45 0.19
C TYR A 28 3.69 -15.35 -1.33
N THR A 29 4.83 -14.87 -1.85
CA THR A 29 5.13 -15.00 -3.27
C THR A 29 5.21 -16.46 -3.68
N THR A 30 5.94 -17.27 -2.92
CA THR A 30 6.05 -18.72 -3.18
C THR A 30 4.70 -19.42 -3.04
N ALA A 31 3.95 -19.11 -1.98
CA ALA A 31 2.67 -19.77 -1.71
C ALA A 31 1.62 -19.49 -2.80
N LEU A 32 1.53 -18.25 -3.28
CA LEU A 32 0.48 -17.82 -4.23
C LEU A 32 0.91 -17.94 -5.69
N LEU A 33 2.18 -17.72 -6.00
CA LEU A 33 2.68 -17.61 -7.37
C LEU A 33 3.73 -18.69 -7.74
N LYS A 34 3.99 -19.64 -6.83
CA LYS A 34 4.90 -20.80 -6.99
C LYS A 34 6.39 -20.44 -6.96
N GLU A 35 6.81 -19.45 -7.72
CA GLU A 35 8.22 -19.05 -7.86
C GLU A 35 8.46 -17.71 -7.16
N ASN A 36 9.50 -17.63 -6.33
CA ASN A 36 9.91 -16.38 -5.69
C ASN A 36 10.89 -15.62 -6.58
N THR A 37 10.36 -14.92 -7.58
CA THR A 37 11.11 -14.04 -8.48
C THR A 37 10.73 -12.58 -8.22
N GLY A 38 11.59 -11.63 -8.60
CA GLY A 38 11.29 -10.20 -8.47
C GLY A 38 10.01 -9.79 -9.21
N ALA A 39 9.73 -10.39 -10.37
CA ALA A 39 8.51 -10.16 -11.13
C ALA A 39 7.27 -10.68 -10.37
N ASN A 40 7.36 -11.86 -9.75
CA ASN A 40 6.27 -12.41 -8.96
C ASN A 40 6.07 -11.65 -7.65
N GLN A 41 7.14 -11.19 -7.00
CA GLN A 41 7.03 -10.29 -5.84
C GLN A 41 6.30 -9.00 -6.21
N LEU A 42 6.63 -8.38 -7.35
CA LEU A 42 5.92 -7.20 -7.84
C LEU A 42 4.45 -7.51 -8.15
N THR A 43 4.16 -8.67 -8.73
CA THR A 43 2.78 -9.12 -8.98
C THR A 43 2.01 -9.26 -7.66
N LEU A 44 2.60 -9.93 -6.65
CA LEU A 44 1.99 -10.05 -5.32
C LEU A 44 1.66 -8.68 -4.73
N LEU A 45 2.63 -7.75 -4.75
CA LEU A 45 2.42 -6.39 -4.22
C LEU A 45 1.37 -5.61 -5.02
N THR A 46 1.32 -5.77 -6.33
CA THR A 46 0.30 -5.15 -7.18
C THR A 46 -1.09 -5.64 -6.78
N LEU A 47 -1.28 -6.96 -6.65
CA LEU A 47 -2.56 -7.55 -6.26
C LEU A 47 -2.98 -7.08 -4.86
N LEU A 48 -2.08 -7.16 -3.89
CA LEU A 48 -2.35 -6.80 -2.50
C LEU A 48 -2.69 -5.30 -2.38
N VAL A 49 -1.83 -4.42 -2.88
CA VAL A 49 -2.00 -2.96 -2.75
C VAL A 49 -3.22 -2.47 -3.52
N ASN A 50 -3.48 -2.99 -4.73
CA ASN A 50 -4.70 -2.63 -5.45
C ASN A 50 -5.95 -3.04 -4.67
N THR A 51 -5.95 -4.21 -4.02
CA THR A 51 -7.05 -4.63 -3.13
C THR A 51 -7.18 -3.70 -1.93
N VAL A 52 -6.09 -3.26 -1.31
CA VAL A 52 -6.12 -2.23 -0.25
C VAL A 52 -6.77 -0.94 -0.76
N VAL A 53 -6.47 -0.54 -1.98
CA VAL A 53 -6.94 0.76 -2.53
C VAL A 53 -8.39 0.69 -2.97
N ILE A 54 -8.77 -0.29 -3.81
CA ILE A 54 -10.10 -0.32 -4.46
C ILE A 54 -11.04 -1.39 -3.92
N GLY A 55 -10.60 -2.20 -2.95
CA GLY A 55 -11.37 -3.34 -2.43
C GLY A 55 -11.19 -4.60 -3.25
N ASN A 56 -12.00 -5.62 -2.95
CA ASN A 56 -11.92 -6.90 -3.66
C ASN A 56 -12.20 -6.75 -5.16
N TYR A 57 -11.26 -7.14 -5.98
CA TYR A 57 -11.40 -7.13 -7.44
C TYR A 57 -10.88 -8.41 -8.12
N THR A 58 -10.17 -9.27 -7.39
CA THR A 58 -9.55 -10.49 -7.91
C THR A 58 -9.56 -11.62 -6.88
N GLN A 59 -9.25 -12.84 -7.32
CA GLN A 59 -9.13 -14.01 -6.46
C GLN A 59 -7.68 -14.19 -5.95
N PRO A 60 -7.47 -14.87 -4.82
CA PRO A 60 -8.49 -15.33 -3.88
C PRO A 60 -9.21 -14.17 -3.17
N ASN A 61 -10.48 -14.39 -2.83
CA ASN A 61 -11.37 -13.40 -2.21
C ASN A 61 -12.03 -14.05 -0.99
N MET A 62 -11.24 -14.30 0.07
CA MET A 62 -11.68 -15.08 1.23
C MET A 62 -12.55 -14.27 2.20
N ASN A 63 -12.46 -12.94 2.17
CA ASN A 63 -13.28 -12.03 2.97
C ASN A 63 -13.53 -10.72 2.22
N ALA A 64 -14.52 -9.95 2.69
CA ALA A 64 -14.80 -8.63 2.14
C ALA A 64 -13.70 -7.62 2.48
N VAL A 65 -13.27 -6.85 1.48
CA VAL A 65 -12.35 -5.71 1.60
C VAL A 65 -13.00 -4.53 0.90
N PRO A 66 -13.45 -3.50 1.63
CA PRO A 66 -14.03 -2.29 1.03
C PRO A 66 -13.02 -1.46 0.21
N GLY A 67 -11.77 -1.42 0.66
CA GLY A 67 -10.72 -0.56 0.11
C GLY A 67 -10.73 0.85 0.70
N ILE A 68 -9.58 1.53 0.66
CA ILE A 68 -9.42 2.85 1.28
C ILE A 68 -10.10 4.00 0.52
N LEU A 69 -10.47 3.79 -0.75
CA LEU A 69 -11.24 4.79 -1.52
C LEU A 69 -12.73 4.76 -1.16
N ALA A 70 -13.21 3.71 -0.52
CA ALA A 70 -14.57 3.65 0.02
C ALA A 70 -14.60 4.29 1.42
N LYS A 71 -15.74 4.90 1.74
CA LYS A 71 -16.02 5.25 3.13
C LYS A 71 -16.18 4.00 3.97
N GLY A 72 -15.72 4.06 5.22
CA GLY A 72 -15.85 2.96 6.15
C GLY A 72 -15.94 3.42 7.58
N ASP A 73 -15.91 2.48 8.50
CA ASP A 73 -15.89 2.70 9.93
C ASP A 73 -14.63 2.07 10.53
N TYR A 74 -14.01 2.81 11.44
CA TYR A 74 -12.93 2.30 12.25
C TYR A 74 -13.22 2.59 13.72
N MET A 75 -13.51 1.54 14.50
CA MET A 75 -13.81 1.62 15.94
C MET A 75 -14.93 2.61 16.28
N GLY A 76 -15.99 2.67 15.46
CA GLY A 76 -17.13 3.56 15.65
C GLY A 76 -16.93 4.99 15.10
N THR A 77 -15.83 5.24 14.39
CA THR A 77 -15.56 6.52 13.73
C THR A 77 -15.68 6.35 12.20
N GLU A 78 -16.56 7.15 11.57
CA GLU A 78 -16.65 7.18 10.10
C GLU A 78 -15.35 7.75 9.52
N VAL A 79 -14.78 7.04 8.56
CA VAL A 79 -13.55 7.42 7.84
C VAL A 79 -13.81 7.55 6.36
N ASN A 80 -13.28 8.61 5.75
CA ASN A 80 -13.31 8.85 4.31
C ASN A 80 -11.95 9.36 3.80
N LEU A 81 -11.14 8.47 3.27
CA LEU A 81 -9.80 8.82 2.77
C LEU A 81 -9.81 9.32 1.31
N LEU A 82 -10.91 9.13 0.56
CA LEU A 82 -11.00 9.51 -0.85
C LEU A 82 -10.57 10.96 -1.14
N PRO A 83 -10.90 11.99 -0.33
CA PRO A 83 -10.51 13.37 -0.60
C PRO A 83 -8.99 13.62 -0.67
N TYR A 84 -8.20 12.80 0.00
CA TYR A 84 -6.72 12.85 -0.09
C TYR A 84 -6.20 12.35 -1.44
N PHE A 85 -6.95 11.48 -2.11
CA PHE A 85 -6.55 10.86 -3.38
C PHE A 85 -7.10 11.57 -4.60
N ASN A 86 -8.31 12.15 -4.53
CA ASN A 86 -8.97 12.76 -5.69
C ASN A 86 -8.74 14.26 -5.83
N GLY A 87 -7.90 14.85 -4.97
CA GLY A 87 -7.63 16.28 -4.97
C GLY A 87 -8.69 17.13 -4.25
N GLY A 88 -9.61 16.51 -3.50
CA GLY A 88 -10.61 17.21 -2.69
C GLY A 88 -10.00 17.97 -1.50
N LEU A 89 -8.76 17.67 -1.16
CA LEU A 89 -7.99 18.34 -0.10
C LEU A 89 -6.65 18.85 -0.64
N ALA A 90 -6.21 20.00 -0.13
CA ALA A 90 -4.88 20.54 -0.39
C ALA A 90 -3.87 19.88 0.58
N SER A 91 -3.61 18.59 0.39
CA SER A 91 -2.89 17.71 1.33
C SER A 91 -1.53 17.21 0.80
N SER A 92 -1.19 17.48 -0.46
CA SER A 92 0.09 17.03 -1.03
C SER A 92 1.24 17.97 -0.65
N ASN A 93 2.40 17.40 -0.29
CA ASN A 93 3.63 18.14 0.03
C ASN A 93 4.35 18.75 -1.20
N ARG A 94 3.82 18.55 -2.41
CA ARG A 94 4.42 19.08 -3.65
C ARG A 94 4.44 20.62 -3.73
N GLY A 95 3.66 21.28 -2.89
CA GLY A 95 3.68 22.74 -2.75
C GLY A 95 4.85 23.30 -1.90
N GLY A 96 5.71 22.44 -1.38
CA GLY A 96 6.86 22.83 -0.55
C GLY A 96 6.45 23.28 0.85
N SER A 97 6.20 24.55 1.06
CA SER A 97 5.84 25.11 2.38
C SER A 97 4.35 25.03 2.71
N MET A 98 3.50 24.65 1.76
CA MET A 98 2.05 24.51 1.95
C MET A 98 1.52 23.27 1.24
N GLY A 99 0.41 22.74 1.75
CA GLY A 99 -0.33 21.68 1.09
C GLY A 99 -0.96 22.18 -0.22
N VAL A 100 -0.91 21.35 -1.26
CA VAL A 100 -1.56 21.62 -2.54
C VAL A 100 -2.48 20.47 -2.92
N SER A 101 -3.53 20.80 -3.68
CA SER A 101 -4.45 19.81 -4.22
C SER A 101 -3.79 19.08 -5.39
N ILE A 102 -3.72 17.76 -5.29
CA ILE A 102 -3.26 16.88 -6.38
C ILE A 102 -4.28 15.75 -6.53
N ASN A 103 -4.74 15.52 -7.74
CA ASN A 103 -5.50 14.32 -8.06
C ASN A 103 -4.51 13.16 -8.32
N PHE A 104 -4.51 12.18 -7.43
CA PHE A 104 -3.73 10.94 -7.55
C PHE A 104 -4.51 9.80 -8.22
N LEU A 105 -5.71 10.10 -8.75
CA LEU A 105 -6.52 9.19 -9.55
C LEU A 105 -6.69 9.74 -10.98
N ASP A 106 -5.72 10.51 -11.46
CA ASP A 106 -5.75 11.32 -12.67
C ASP A 106 -5.58 10.51 -13.97
N ASP A 107 -5.40 9.19 -13.87
CA ASP A 107 -5.15 8.35 -15.06
C ASP A 107 -5.95 7.04 -15.01
N GLY A 108 -7.25 7.18 -14.92
CA GLY A 108 -8.22 6.10 -14.97
C GLY A 108 -8.77 5.65 -13.63
N GLY A 109 -8.29 6.20 -12.50
CA GLY A 109 -8.81 5.89 -11.17
C GLY A 109 -8.72 4.40 -10.86
N ALA A 110 -9.86 3.80 -10.46
CA ALA A 110 -9.92 2.38 -10.11
C ALA A 110 -9.82 1.43 -11.34
N VAL A 111 -10.16 1.88 -12.54
CA VAL A 111 -10.27 0.98 -13.72
C VAL A 111 -8.96 0.28 -14.05
N PRO A 112 -7.80 0.96 -14.22
CA PRO A 112 -6.55 0.24 -14.50
C PRO A 112 -6.12 -0.66 -13.32
N LEU A 113 -6.47 -0.34 -12.08
CA LEU A 113 -6.14 -1.15 -10.92
C LEU A 113 -6.84 -2.52 -10.98
N THR A 114 -8.08 -2.58 -11.48
CA THR A 114 -8.78 -3.87 -11.70
C THR A 114 -8.12 -4.75 -12.77
N MET A 115 -7.27 -4.16 -13.60
CA MET A 115 -6.48 -4.85 -14.63
C MET A 115 -5.01 -5.10 -14.21
N ASN A 116 -4.70 -5.01 -12.91
CA ASN A 116 -3.35 -5.13 -12.36
C ASN A 116 -2.35 -4.10 -12.95
N LYS A 117 -2.84 -2.92 -13.30
CA LYS A 117 -2.01 -1.81 -13.78
C LYS A 117 -2.05 -0.67 -12.78
N PRO A 118 -0.96 0.06 -12.55
CA PRO A 118 -0.96 1.22 -11.64
C PRO A 118 -1.82 2.37 -12.20
N SER A 119 -1.89 2.51 -13.54
CA SER A 119 -2.61 3.56 -14.28
C SER A 119 -2.68 3.19 -15.76
N ASN A 120 -3.27 4.03 -16.60
CA ASN A 120 -3.28 3.82 -18.05
C ASN A 120 -1.92 4.17 -18.70
N GLY A 121 -1.24 5.21 -18.19
CA GLY A 121 0.08 5.66 -18.67
C GLY A 121 1.11 5.72 -17.55
N THR A 122 2.34 6.11 -17.85
CA THR A 122 3.47 6.10 -16.90
C THR A 122 3.88 7.48 -16.38
N SER A 123 3.26 8.56 -16.85
CA SER A 123 3.61 9.94 -16.49
C SER A 123 2.68 10.56 -15.44
N SER A 124 1.56 9.92 -15.12
CA SER A 124 0.52 10.43 -14.23
C SER A 124 0.93 10.46 -12.76
N ASN A 125 0.17 11.23 -11.95
CA ASN A 125 0.31 11.17 -10.50
C ASN A 125 -0.12 9.81 -9.94
N GLN A 126 -1.15 9.22 -10.54
CA GLN A 126 -1.62 7.87 -10.19
C GLN A 126 -0.52 6.83 -10.38
N TYR A 127 0.18 6.84 -11.53
CA TYR A 127 1.32 5.94 -11.77
C TYR A 127 2.38 6.04 -10.68
N LYS A 128 2.80 7.26 -10.36
CA LYS A 128 3.83 7.52 -9.35
C LYS A 128 3.38 7.05 -7.96
N LEU A 129 2.14 7.37 -7.58
CA LEU A 129 1.60 6.93 -6.28
C LEU A 129 1.58 5.40 -6.19
N MET A 130 0.95 4.73 -7.13
CA MET A 130 0.77 3.28 -7.08
C MET A 130 2.09 2.52 -7.14
N THR A 131 3.02 2.91 -8.01
CA THR A 131 4.34 2.27 -8.08
C THR A 131 5.16 2.50 -6.82
N HIS A 132 5.09 3.69 -6.20
CA HIS A 132 5.74 3.95 -4.92
C HIS A 132 5.13 3.10 -3.79
N LEU A 133 3.81 2.90 -3.76
CA LEU A 133 3.16 2.01 -2.79
C LEU A 133 3.64 0.57 -2.96
N TYR A 134 3.69 0.02 -4.19
CA TYR A 134 4.18 -1.34 -4.42
C TYR A 134 5.61 -1.50 -3.93
N GLN A 135 6.49 -0.56 -4.25
CA GLN A 135 7.91 -0.60 -3.87
C GLN A 135 8.11 -0.42 -2.36
N TYR A 136 7.37 0.50 -1.73
CA TYR A 136 7.50 0.77 -0.30
C TYR A 136 7.01 -0.42 0.53
N PHE A 137 5.83 -0.97 0.21
CA PHE A 137 5.33 -2.17 0.86
C PHE A 137 6.22 -3.38 0.56
N GLY A 138 6.79 -3.46 -0.63
CA GLY A 138 7.78 -4.48 -0.95
C GLY A 138 8.99 -4.42 -0.02
N ALA A 139 9.56 -3.25 0.20
CA ALA A 139 10.67 -3.08 1.14
C ALA A 139 10.25 -3.41 2.58
N LEU A 140 9.06 -2.95 3.01
CA LEU A 140 8.53 -3.19 4.36
C LEU A 140 8.30 -4.68 4.63
N LEU A 141 7.85 -5.45 3.64
CA LEU A 141 7.55 -6.87 3.75
C LEU A 141 8.75 -7.77 3.39
N GLY A 142 9.89 -7.16 3.03
CA GLY A 142 11.15 -7.86 2.75
C GLY A 142 11.24 -8.49 1.36
N CYS A 143 10.58 -7.92 0.34
CA CYS A 143 10.80 -8.30 -1.06
C CYS A 143 12.24 -7.96 -1.46
N SER A 144 13.01 -8.97 -1.86
CA SER A 144 14.45 -8.82 -2.15
C SER A 144 14.92 -9.65 -3.34
N ALA A 145 14.04 -10.36 -4.03
CA ALA A 145 14.41 -11.16 -5.18
C ALA A 145 14.93 -10.28 -6.32
N THR A 146 15.96 -10.76 -7.02
CA THR A 146 16.57 -10.06 -8.16
C THR A 146 15.49 -9.63 -9.17
N GLY A 147 15.50 -8.35 -9.55
CA GLY A 147 14.51 -7.77 -10.46
C GLY A 147 13.30 -7.14 -9.77
N PHE A 148 13.16 -7.23 -8.42
CA PHE A 148 12.17 -6.43 -7.72
C PHE A 148 12.60 -4.95 -7.75
N PRO A 149 11.70 -3.99 -8.12
CA PRO A 149 12.07 -2.60 -8.27
C PRO A 149 12.37 -1.93 -6.92
N SER A 150 13.47 -1.19 -6.85
CA SER A 150 13.81 -0.39 -5.68
C SER A 150 12.83 0.77 -5.51
N TYR A 151 12.61 1.19 -4.26
CA TYR A 151 11.76 2.32 -3.92
C TYR A 151 12.34 3.64 -4.45
N GLN A 152 11.52 4.39 -5.19
CA GLN A 152 11.90 5.65 -5.84
C GLN A 152 11.32 6.89 -5.16
N GLY A 153 10.56 6.72 -4.08
CA GLY A 153 9.91 7.82 -3.36
C GLY A 153 10.77 8.45 -2.26
N PHE A 154 10.17 9.35 -1.51
CA PHE A 154 10.81 10.00 -0.37
C PHE A 154 10.95 9.02 0.82
N GLY A 155 12.09 9.07 1.50
CA GLY A 155 12.37 8.21 2.65
C GLY A 155 11.51 8.52 3.87
N SER A 156 11.26 9.80 4.13
CA SER A 156 10.44 10.24 5.26
C SER A 156 8.96 10.27 4.92
N GLN A 157 8.19 9.34 5.47
CA GLN A 157 6.74 9.35 5.31
C GLN A 157 6.09 10.52 6.07
N ALA A 158 6.67 10.96 7.19
CA ALA A 158 6.26 12.18 7.86
C ALA A 158 6.33 13.41 6.95
N ALA A 159 7.40 13.54 6.15
CA ALA A 159 7.52 14.65 5.20
C ALA A 159 6.51 14.55 4.05
N VAL A 160 6.17 13.35 3.61
CA VAL A 160 5.17 13.13 2.53
C VAL A 160 3.76 13.48 2.99
N HIS A 161 3.39 13.12 4.24
CA HIS A 161 2.03 13.24 4.77
C HIS A 161 1.80 14.50 5.61
N ARG A 162 2.80 15.35 5.83
CA ARG A 162 2.78 16.50 6.76
C ARG A 162 1.63 17.50 6.59
N PHE A 163 0.90 17.49 5.49
CA PHE A 163 -0.24 18.35 5.22
C PHE A 163 -1.56 17.56 5.21
N MET A 164 -1.57 16.36 5.74
CA MET A 164 -2.77 15.52 5.78
C MET A 164 -3.47 15.61 7.14
N ASP A 165 -2.74 15.89 8.23
CA ASP A 165 -3.24 15.94 9.62
C ASP A 165 -4.06 14.68 9.96
N LEU A 166 -3.51 13.52 9.59
CA LEU A 166 -4.21 12.24 9.73
C LEU A 166 -4.45 11.88 11.19
N SER A 167 -5.69 11.52 11.50
CA SER A 167 -6.12 11.02 12.80
C SER A 167 -5.77 9.54 13.03
N ALA A 168 -5.83 9.09 14.29
CA ALA A 168 -5.65 7.69 14.64
C ALA A 168 -6.68 6.78 13.94
N ALA A 169 -7.91 7.26 13.72
CA ALA A 169 -8.95 6.51 13.02
C ALA A 169 -8.64 6.37 11.52
N GLU A 170 -8.14 7.41 10.87
CA GLU A 170 -7.80 7.38 9.44
C GLU A 170 -6.62 6.45 9.15
N VAL A 171 -5.54 6.54 9.95
CA VAL A 171 -4.40 5.63 9.82
C VAL A 171 -4.80 4.20 10.23
N GLY A 172 -5.60 4.06 11.28
CA GLY A 172 -6.13 2.77 11.72
C GLY A 172 -7.00 2.09 10.66
N TYR A 173 -7.89 2.85 9.98
CA TYR A 173 -8.69 2.35 8.87
C TYR A 173 -7.81 1.86 7.70
N PHE A 174 -6.79 2.63 7.33
CA PHE A 174 -5.83 2.18 6.32
C PHE A 174 -5.16 0.85 6.71
N ILE A 175 -4.66 0.72 7.94
CA ILE A 175 -4.04 -0.51 8.44
C ILE A 175 -5.04 -1.68 8.47
N GLN A 176 -6.30 -1.41 8.81
CA GLN A 176 -7.38 -2.40 8.76
C GLN A 176 -7.58 -2.91 7.32
N GLN A 177 -7.60 -2.02 6.31
CA GLN A 177 -7.73 -2.45 4.91
C GLN A 177 -6.53 -3.29 4.46
N VAL A 178 -5.31 -2.98 4.92
CA VAL A 178 -4.11 -3.82 4.66
C VAL A 178 -4.30 -5.22 5.27
N ALA A 179 -4.77 -5.31 6.52
CA ALA A 179 -5.03 -6.59 7.19
C ALA A 179 -6.12 -7.41 6.48
N LEU A 180 -7.23 -6.76 6.11
CA LEU A 180 -8.32 -7.41 5.38
C LEU A 180 -7.88 -7.90 4.00
N ALA A 181 -7.10 -7.10 3.27
CA ALA A 181 -6.55 -7.50 1.98
C ALA A 181 -5.61 -8.70 2.12
N ALA A 182 -4.68 -8.66 3.07
CA ALA A 182 -3.78 -9.79 3.34
C ALA A 182 -4.55 -11.07 3.67
N THR A 183 -5.55 -10.98 4.56
CA THR A 183 -6.42 -12.12 4.90
C THR A 183 -7.18 -12.64 3.67
N SER A 184 -7.66 -11.74 2.82
CA SER A 184 -8.37 -12.09 1.57
C SER A 184 -7.51 -12.92 0.61
N PHE A 185 -6.20 -12.77 0.65
CA PHE A 185 -5.23 -13.57 -0.09
C PHE A 185 -4.73 -14.81 0.68
N GLY A 186 -5.26 -15.10 1.85
CA GLY A 186 -4.90 -16.29 2.63
C GLY A 186 -3.61 -16.13 3.46
N VAL A 187 -3.22 -14.88 3.76
CA VAL A 187 -2.14 -14.64 4.73
C VAL A 187 -2.60 -15.09 6.12
N SER A 188 -1.75 -15.82 6.84
CA SER A 188 -2.07 -16.36 8.16
C SER A 188 -2.36 -15.24 9.18
N SER A 189 -3.22 -15.54 10.16
CA SER A 189 -3.56 -14.60 11.23
C SER A 189 -2.34 -14.06 11.97
N ASP A 190 -1.32 -14.90 12.19
CA ASP A 190 -0.11 -14.52 12.91
C ASP A 190 0.75 -13.53 12.10
N ASP A 191 0.87 -13.76 10.79
CA ASP A 191 1.59 -12.84 9.91
C ASP A 191 0.81 -11.52 9.73
N VAL A 192 -0.52 -11.58 9.60
CA VAL A 192 -1.38 -10.39 9.59
C VAL A 192 -1.21 -9.58 10.87
N ALA A 193 -1.22 -10.24 12.03
CA ALA A 193 -1.02 -9.57 13.32
C ALA A 193 0.39 -8.95 13.43
N THR A 194 1.41 -9.65 12.93
CA THR A 194 2.80 -9.16 12.91
C THR A 194 2.93 -7.91 12.05
N VAL A 195 2.39 -7.93 10.82
CA VAL A 195 2.39 -6.77 9.92
C VAL A 195 1.56 -5.62 10.51
N GLY A 196 0.37 -5.90 11.02
CA GLY A 196 -0.50 -4.91 11.66
C GLY A 196 0.17 -4.22 12.85
N LYS A 197 0.87 -4.99 13.71
CA LYS A 197 1.64 -4.43 14.82
C LYS A 197 2.77 -3.52 14.33
N ALA A 198 3.53 -3.96 13.31
CA ALA A 198 4.61 -3.17 12.74
C ALA A 198 4.08 -1.84 12.16
N LEU A 199 3.00 -1.88 11.36
CA LEU A 199 2.37 -0.69 10.79
C LEU A 199 1.86 0.28 11.87
N ASN A 200 1.19 -0.23 12.93
CA ASN A 200 0.74 0.60 14.03
C ASN A 200 1.91 1.26 14.79
N THR A 201 3.00 0.52 15.03
CA THR A 201 4.17 1.04 15.75
C THR A 201 4.91 2.11 14.95
N ILE A 202 4.96 1.98 13.63
CA ILE A 202 5.72 2.89 12.76
C ILE A 202 4.88 4.09 12.34
N PHE A 203 3.61 3.88 11.98
CA PHE A 203 2.79 4.89 11.31
C PHE A 203 1.68 5.47 12.17
N ASN A 204 1.01 4.67 13.04
CA ASN A 204 -0.18 5.08 13.79
C ASN A 204 0.15 5.64 15.18
N VAL A 205 1.23 6.36 15.26
CA VAL A 205 1.71 7.05 16.47
C VAL A 205 2.23 8.43 16.08
N ARG A 206 2.29 9.37 17.04
CA ARG A 206 2.96 10.67 16.85
C ARG A 206 4.42 10.59 17.25
N CYS A 207 5.26 11.26 16.47
CA CYS A 207 6.64 11.58 16.87
C CYS A 207 7.54 10.36 17.10
N ALA A 208 7.31 9.22 16.40
CA ALA A 208 8.21 8.08 16.56
C ALA A 208 9.66 8.44 16.21
N PRO A 209 10.66 7.89 16.90
CA PRO A 209 12.06 8.03 16.52
C PRO A 209 12.29 7.58 15.07
N PRO A 210 13.30 8.15 14.37
CA PRO A 210 13.64 7.74 13.03
C PRO A 210 13.86 6.23 12.92
N THR A 211 13.26 5.60 11.89
CA THR A 211 13.32 4.15 11.66
C THR A 211 13.70 3.89 10.21
N THR A 212 14.54 2.86 9.98
CA THR A 212 14.92 2.44 8.63
C THR A 212 13.87 1.48 8.08
N VAL A 213 13.13 1.91 7.06
CA VAL A 213 12.26 1.06 6.23
C VAL A 213 12.94 0.76 4.90
N ILE A 214 13.54 1.77 4.28
CA ILE A 214 14.29 1.64 3.04
C ILE A 214 15.78 1.64 3.38
N PRO A 215 16.49 0.51 3.31
CA PRO A 215 17.88 0.42 3.74
C PRO A 215 18.81 1.46 3.09
N ALA A 216 18.63 1.70 1.79
CA ALA A 216 19.43 2.67 1.03
C ALA A 216 19.24 4.12 1.48
N GLN A 217 18.16 4.43 2.20
CA GLN A 217 17.82 5.80 2.66
C GLN A 217 18.09 6.01 4.15
N GLY A 218 18.51 4.96 4.87
CA GLY A 218 18.79 5.01 6.31
C GLY A 218 17.55 5.29 7.17
N ALA A 219 17.79 5.69 8.42
CA ALA A 219 16.72 6.00 9.35
C ALA A 219 16.03 7.31 9.00
N GLN A 220 14.70 7.27 8.86
CA GLN A 220 13.85 8.39 8.49
C GLN A 220 12.64 8.50 9.44
N LEU A 221 12.03 9.68 9.51
CA LEU A 221 10.79 9.90 10.26
C LEU A 221 9.62 9.24 9.50
N GLN A 222 8.93 8.30 10.14
CA GLN A 222 7.93 7.46 9.49
C GLN A 222 6.50 7.68 9.98
N SER A 223 6.29 8.29 11.17
CA SER A 223 4.93 8.53 11.69
C SER A 223 4.13 9.43 10.76
N ILE A 224 2.92 9.00 10.43
CA ILE A 224 1.97 9.74 9.59
C ILE A 224 0.70 10.10 10.34
N CYS A 225 0.49 9.57 11.53
CA CYS A 225 -0.55 9.96 12.44
C CYS A 225 -0.12 11.25 13.13
N GLU A 226 -0.84 12.36 12.90
CA GLU A 226 -0.38 13.70 13.26
C GLU A 226 -1.36 14.44 14.17
N ASP A 227 -2.67 14.13 14.06
CA ASP A 227 -3.74 14.71 14.88
C ASP A 227 -3.58 14.37 16.36
N GLU A 228 -4.18 15.15 17.25
CA GLU A 228 -4.13 14.96 18.70
C GLU A 228 -4.70 13.62 19.19
N THR A 229 -5.55 12.99 18.39
CA THR A 229 -6.09 11.64 18.66
C THR A 229 -5.02 10.56 18.57
N CYS A 230 -3.90 10.83 17.93
CA CYS A 230 -2.80 9.88 17.78
C CYS A 230 -2.02 9.71 19.08
N PRO A 231 -1.73 8.47 19.53
CA PRO A 231 -0.90 8.25 20.70
C PRO A 231 0.54 8.71 20.45
N LEU A 232 1.21 9.22 21.48
CA LEU A 232 2.64 9.48 21.40
C LEU A 232 3.42 8.16 21.34
N ALA A 233 4.42 8.11 20.46
CA ALA A 233 5.32 6.98 20.40
C ALA A 233 6.16 6.86 21.71
N PRO A 234 6.56 5.65 22.09
CA PRO A 234 7.61 5.48 23.10
C PRO A 234 8.88 6.24 22.65
N MET A 235 9.48 7.01 23.55
CA MET A 235 10.66 7.86 23.27
C MET A 235 10.40 8.89 22.14
N ALA A 236 9.24 9.53 22.14
CA ALA A 236 8.84 10.48 21.12
C ALA A 236 9.87 11.59 20.88
N THR A 237 10.13 11.92 19.61
CA THR A 237 11.08 12.94 19.15
C THR A 237 10.36 14.06 18.39
N CYS A 238 9.33 14.66 19.00
CA CYS A 238 8.44 15.63 18.32
C CYS A 238 9.17 16.84 17.72
N ALA A 239 10.27 17.28 18.35
CA ALA A 239 11.07 18.40 17.82
C ALA A 239 11.72 18.11 16.46
N ALA A 240 11.83 16.84 16.07
CA ALA A 240 12.36 16.44 14.76
C ALA A 240 11.28 16.45 13.65
N TYR A 241 10.00 16.47 14.03
CA TYR A 241 8.89 16.47 13.08
C TYR A 241 8.55 17.88 12.60
N PRO A 242 8.23 18.05 11.30
CA PRO A 242 7.74 19.32 10.81
C PRO A 242 6.39 19.66 11.45
N PRO A 243 6.02 20.94 11.57
CA PRO A 243 4.69 21.32 12.03
C PRO A 243 3.61 20.72 11.12
N THR A 244 2.58 20.15 11.73
CA THR A 244 1.39 19.64 11.03
C THR A 244 0.49 20.79 10.59
N MET A 245 -0.23 20.61 9.50
CA MET A 245 -1.19 21.60 8.98
C MET A 245 -2.43 20.89 8.47
N LYS A 246 -3.60 21.31 8.95
CA LYS A 246 -4.88 20.80 8.44
C LYS A 246 -5.04 21.12 6.97
N PRO A 247 -5.39 20.13 6.13
CA PRO A 247 -5.59 20.36 4.71
C PRO A 247 -6.85 21.21 4.47
N ALA A 248 -6.73 22.22 3.62
CA ALA A 248 -7.88 22.98 3.16
C ALA A 248 -8.74 22.15 2.21
N LYS A 249 -10.07 22.24 2.35
CA LYS A 249 -11.00 21.69 1.36
C LYS A 249 -10.91 22.49 0.07
N VAL A 250 -10.86 21.78 -1.05
CA VAL A 250 -10.83 22.39 -2.38
C VAL A 250 -12.23 22.30 -2.98
N ASN A 251 -12.84 23.48 -3.27
CA ASN A 251 -14.10 23.52 -3.98
C ASN A 251 -13.90 23.04 -5.40
N SER A 252 -14.79 22.20 -5.89
CA SER A 252 -14.72 21.53 -7.21
C SER A 252 -14.65 22.46 -8.42
N THR A 253 -14.82 23.77 -8.23
CA THR A 253 -14.62 24.80 -9.25
C THR A 253 -13.13 25.12 -9.53
N MET A 254 -12.19 24.62 -8.71
CA MET A 254 -10.75 24.87 -8.84
C MET A 254 -9.90 23.62 -9.12
N ALA A 255 -10.51 22.46 -9.29
CA ALA A 255 -9.81 21.20 -9.58
C ALA A 255 -9.46 21.06 -11.07
N GLY A 256 -8.71 22.01 -11.61
CA GLY A 256 -8.21 21.97 -12.96
C GLY A 256 -6.93 22.76 -13.09
N SER A 257 -5.80 22.07 -13.38
CA SER A 257 -4.53 22.63 -13.82
C SER A 257 -3.59 23.14 -12.72
N GLY A 258 -2.85 22.24 -12.13
CA GLY A 258 -1.57 22.52 -11.48
C GLY A 258 -0.39 22.07 -12.36
N SER A 259 -0.28 22.55 -13.59
CA SER A 259 0.95 22.51 -14.36
C SER A 259 1.54 23.91 -14.36
N GLY A 260 2.56 24.13 -13.53
CA GLY A 260 3.24 25.42 -13.46
C GLY A 260 4.01 25.70 -14.75
N SER A 261 3.52 26.64 -15.52
CA SER A 261 4.33 27.39 -16.46
C SER A 261 3.85 28.85 -16.43
N MET A 262 4.71 29.73 -15.97
CA MET A 262 4.47 31.18 -16.08
C MET A 262 4.54 31.56 -17.55
N ALA A 263 3.45 32.05 -18.12
CA ALA A 263 3.48 32.96 -19.25
C ALA A 263 2.17 33.76 -19.31
N ASN A 264 2.33 35.05 -19.43
CA ASN A 264 1.39 36.12 -19.51
C ASN A 264 0.47 36.02 -20.74
N GLY A 265 -0.81 36.41 -20.65
CA GLY A 265 -1.55 36.89 -21.82
C GLY A 265 -2.97 36.37 -22.05
N THR A 266 -3.95 37.21 -21.74
CA THR A 266 -5.22 37.54 -22.45
C THR A 266 -6.29 36.48 -22.73
N MET A 267 -7.44 36.71 -22.15
CA MET A 267 -8.86 36.42 -22.44
C MET A 267 -9.25 35.56 -23.65
N GLY A 268 -10.17 34.63 -23.39
CA GLY A 268 -11.01 33.99 -24.40
C GLY A 268 -11.81 32.81 -23.83
N GLY A 269 -13.12 32.99 -23.55
CA GLY A 269 -13.97 31.98 -22.95
C GLY A 269 -14.34 30.85 -23.90
N ALA A 270 -14.43 29.66 -23.35
CA ALA A 270 -15.29 28.58 -23.82
C ALA A 270 -15.61 27.66 -22.65
N ALA A 271 -16.89 27.49 -22.36
CA ALA A 271 -17.39 26.59 -21.32
C ALA A 271 -17.16 25.13 -21.75
N ALA A 272 -16.31 24.41 -21.03
CA ALA A 272 -16.23 22.98 -21.13
C ALA A 272 -17.00 22.35 -19.95
N THR A 273 -18.06 21.63 -20.26
CA THR A 273 -18.82 20.82 -19.33
C THR A 273 -17.94 19.69 -18.81
N SER A 274 -17.43 19.82 -17.58
CA SER A 274 -16.72 18.74 -16.90
C SER A 274 -17.74 17.77 -16.28
N SER A 275 -17.77 16.55 -16.81
CA SER A 275 -18.45 15.42 -16.17
C SER A 275 -17.80 15.14 -14.79
N MET A 276 -18.59 15.18 -13.72
CA MET A 276 -18.17 14.78 -12.38
C MET A 276 -17.73 13.31 -12.40
N PRO A 277 -16.61 12.94 -11.73
CA PRO A 277 -16.32 11.53 -11.51
C PRO A 277 -17.43 10.92 -10.65
N ALA A 278 -17.92 9.75 -11.05
CA ALA A 278 -18.95 9.01 -10.33
C ALA A 278 -18.47 8.72 -8.89
N SER A 279 -19.35 8.92 -7.91
CA SER A 279 -19.15 8.46 -6.53
C SER A 279 -18.84 6.96 -6.56
N TYR A 280 -17.65 6.60 -6.11
CA TYR A 280 -17.28 5.19 -5.94
C TYR A 280 -18.02 4.66 -4.71
N THR A 281 -19.12 3.99 -4.92
CA THR A 281 -19.76 3.12 -3.93
C THR A 281 -19.13 1.75 -4.13
N GLY A 282 -18.40 1.24 -3.15
CA GLY A 282 -17.74 -0.06 -3.18
C GLY A 282 -18.75 -1.22 -3.33
N ALA A 283 -19.35 -1.32 -4.52
CA ALA A 283 -20.22 -2.42 -4.89
C ALA A 283 -19.33 -3.54 -5.43
N ALA A 284 -19.34 -4.69 -4.77
CA ALA A 284 -18.80 -5.92 -5.31
C ALA A 284 -19.39 -6.15 -6.71
N MET A 285 -18.64 -5.86 -7.76
CA MET A 285 -19.03 -6.26 -9.11
C MET A 285 -19.05 -7.79 -9.13
N LYS A 286 -20.23 -8.36 -9.35
CA LYS A 286 -20.36 -9.74 -9.78
C LYS A 286 -19.76 -9.82 -11.18
N VAL A 287 -18.49 -10.21 -11.27
CA VAL A 287 -17.87 -10.58 -12.52
C VAL A 287 -18.52 -11.88 -12.96
N GLY A 288 -19.28 -11.83 -14.04
CA GLY A 288 -19.88 -12.98 -14.69
C GLY A 288 -18.80 -14.01 -15.02
N ALA A 289 -19.11 -15.27 -14.80
CA ALA A 289 -18.30 -16.44 -15.09
C ALA A 289 -17.76 -16.39 -16.53
N GLY A 290 -16.44 -16.28 -16.67
CA GLY A 290 -15.80 -16.34 -17.97
C GLY A 290 -14.31 -16.07 -17.96
N VAL A 291 -13.54 -16.64 -17.06
CA VAL A 291 -12.14 -17.09 -17.25
C VAL A 291 -11.87 -18.21 -16.24
N ALA A 292 -12.36 -19.40 -16.54
CA ALA A 292 -11.88 -20.62 -15.95
C ALA A 292 -10.57 -20.99 -16.66
N GLY A 293 -9.47 -20.86 -15.98
CA GLY A 293 -8.22 -21.36 -16.51
C GLY A 293 -7.02 -20.78 -15.77
N LEU A 294 -6.48 -21.58 -14.85
CA LEU A 294 -5.21 -21.47 -14.14
C LEU A 294 -5.23 -20.93 -12.71
N LEU A 295 -6.04 -21.56 -11.85
CA LEU A 295 -5.66 -21.78 -10.44
C LEU A 295 -6.39 -23.07 -10.00
N GLY A 296 -5.88 -24.18 -10.49
CA GLY A 296 -6.28 -25.50 -10.00
C GLY A 296 -5.83 -25.68 -8.56
N ALA A 297 -6.82 -25.92 -7.72
CA ALA A 297 -6.80 -26.66 -6.48
C ALA A 297 -5.42 -26.97 -5.87
N ALA A 298 -5.04 -26.26 -4.82
CA ALA A 298 -4.27 -26.83 -3.74
C ALA A 298 -5.17 -26.84 -2.50
N ALA A 299 -6.16 -27.74 -2.51
CA ALA A 299 -6.79 -28.21 -1.28
C ALA A 299 -5.87 -29.26 -0.65
N LEU A 300 -5.58 -29.05 0.62
CA LEU A 300 -5.27 -30.01 1.67
C LEU A 300 -4.28 -31.14 1.35
N VAL A 301 -3.15 -31.17 2.07
CA VAL A 301 -2.92 -32.22 3.08
C VAL A 301 -2.00 -31.64 4.14
N LEU A 302 -2.50 -31.64 5.41
CA LEU A 302 -1.83 -31.58 6.73
C LEU A 302 -0.65 -30.66 6.93
#